data_58f37694e1d1e12dd81d976124b19941
#
_entry.id   58f37694e1d1e12dd81d976124b19941
#
_cell.length_a   1.000
_cell.length_b   1.000
_cell.length_c   1.000
_cell.angle_alpha   90.00
_cell.angle_beta   90.00
_cell.angle_gamma   90.00
#
_symmetry.space_group_name_H-M   'P 1'
#
loop_
_entity.id
_entity.type
_entity.pdbx_description
1 polymer ?
#
loop_
_entity_poly.entity_id
_entity_poly.type
_entity_poly.pdbx_seq_one_letter_code
_entity_poly.pdbx_strand_id
1 'polypeptide(L)'
;MKIKTLGELKDSNWKSKTIKDELRDNLIENKKNKIDIFSDIHGYEDTVIPDLERAILSKHDINFLGLRGQAKTRIARKLVELLDEYIPIIEGSVLNDDPYSPVSFYGKDLISKEGDNTPITWIHKSSRFSEKLATPDVTVPDLIGDVDPIKAASLKLSFSDHQVINYGLIPRSNRCIFVINEIPDLQPRIQVSLFNILQENDIQIRGFNFRMPLDIQFIFTANPEDYTNRGNIVTPLKDRIGSQILTHYPKSVEISKKITSQEIKVGEDIKEKIYVPNIAKDLIEQLAFEARNYEFVDIKSGVSARLTISAFEYMMATAERRMYTNNDENTTIRLSDFISIIPAVNGKLELVYEGEQEGSYIVVLNLIGKTIKSVFNKIFPVISEIKKDKKSENPYAKILKWFEKNKLNINNDISDKEYSDLLVSVDGLQEFVKNHLPKIEEKDLKFYMEFLLHGISENSLISKKYTSTSVDFKDLISDIFSAEQK
;
A
#
# COMPACT_ATOMS: atom_id res chain seq x y z
N MET A 1 25.99 16.40 19.93
CA MET A 1 26.77 17.50 19.30
C MET A 1 27.33 18.37 20.40
N LYS A 2 28.49 19.01 20.18
CA LYS A 2 29.19 19.79 21.24
C LYS A 2 28.63 21.22 21.43
N ILE A 3 27.96 21.77 20.40
CA ILE A 3 27.41 23.13 20.36
C ILE A 3 26.13 23.19 21.18
N LYS A 4 26.09 24.04 22.22
CA LYS A 4 24.99 24.16 23.17
C LYS A 4 24.41 25.57 23.29
N THR A 5 25.05 26.58 22.76
CA THR A 5 24.60 27.95 22.83
C THR A 5 24.54 28.62 21.46
N LEU A 6 23.77 29.70 21.36
CA LEU A 6 23.62 30.49 20.13
C LEU A 6 24.98 31.08 19.69
N GLY A 7 25.83 31.54 20.66
CA GLY A 7 27.16 32.05 20.36
C GLY A 7 28.05 31.00 19.72
N GLU A 8 28.13 29.79 20.33
CA GLU A 8 28.89 28.67 19.76
C GLU A 8 28.36 28.28 18.36
N LEU A 9 27.06 28.41 18.14
CA LEU A 9 26.46 28.13 16.83
C LEU A 9 26.90 29.16 15.78
N LYS A 10 26.97 30.46 16.13
CA LYS A 10 27.47 31.54 15.27
C LYS A 10 28.95 31.29 14.89
N ASP A 11 29.74 30.86 15.85
CA ASP A 11 31.17 30.57 15.63
C ASP A 11 31.42 29.35 14.75
N SER A 12 30.44 28.44 14.69
CA SER A 12 30.50 27.20 13.88
C SER A 12 30.28 27.40 12.38
N ASN A 13 29.99 28.63 11.92
CA ASN A 13 29.57 28.93 10.55
C ASN A 13 28.28 28.19 10.09
N TRP A 14 27.46 27.71 11.02
CA TRP A 14 26.14 27.14 10.68
C TRP A 14 25.29 28.16 9.93
N LYS A 15 24.65 27.70 8.88
CA LYS A 15 23.69 28.50 8.10
C LYS A 15 22.31 27.86 8.17
N SER A 16 21.34 28.63 8.64
CA SER A 16 19.96 28.17 8.61
C SER A 16 19.43 28.13 7.18
N LYS A 17 18.62 27.13 6.88
CA LYS A 17 17.94 26.94 5.60
C LYS A 17 16.44 26.73 5.87
N THR A 18 15.60 27.10 4.92
CA THR A 18 14.21 26.68 4.94
C THR A 18 14.12 25.18 4.67
N ILE A 19 13.06 24.53 5.14
CA ILE A 19 12.86 23.09 4.89
C ILE A 19 12.82 22.78 3.39
N LYS A 20 12.24 23.66 2.59
CA LYS A 20 12.17 23.50 1.12
C LYS A 20 13.54 23.64 0.46
N ASP A 21 14.41 24.53 0.97
CA ASP A 21 15.80 24.64 0.52
C ASP A 21 16.62 23.41 0.91
N GLU A 22 16.43 22.92 2.13
CA GLU A 22 17.10 21.74 2.66
C GLU A 22 16.76 20.49 1.82
N LEU A 23 15.47 20.22 1.59
CA LEU A 23 15.03 19.11 0.74
C LEU A 23 15.62 19.19 -0.68
N ARG A 24 15.61 20.40 -1.26
CA ARG A 24 16.15 20.65 -2.60
C ARG A 24 17.65 20.41 -2.66
N ASP A 25 18.42 20.99 -1.73
CA ASP A 25 19.88 20.89 -1.71
C ASP A 25 20.31 19.44 -1.53
N ASN A 26 19.68 18.71 -0.59
CA ASN A 26 20.00 17.33 -0.30
C ASN A 26 19.59 16.40 -1.45
N LEU A 27 18.49 16.69 -2.16
CA LEU A 27 18.15 15.97 -3.39
C LEU A 27 19.22 16.17 -4.48
N ILE A 28 19.70 17.40 -4.67
CA ILE A 28 20.76 17.69 -5.64
C ILE A 28 22.06 16.96 -5.28
N GLU A 29 22.42 16.96 -3.99
CA GLU A 29 23.61 16.27 -3.51
C GLU A 29 23.50 14.75 -3.70
N ASN A 30 22.38 14.16 -3.34
CA ASN A 30 22.12 12.73 -3.57
C ASN A 30 22.21 12.37 -5.06
N LYS A 31 21.65 13.21 -5.95
CA LYS A 31 21.75 12.97 -7.40
C LYS A 31 23.21 13.03 -7.90
N LYS A 32 24.01 14.00 -7.43
CA LYS A 32 25.43 14.08 -7.77
C LYS A 32 26.22 12.86 -7.28
N ASN A 33 25.89 12.35 -6.10
CA ASN A 33 26.52 11.19 -5.48
C ASN A 33 25.91 9.85 -5.94
N LYS A 34 24.93 9.86 -6.86
CA LYS A 34 24.19 8.68 -7.35
C LYS A 34 23.52 7.86 -6.24
N ILE A 35 23.07 8.54 -5.19
CA ILE A 35 22.31 7.95 -4.10
C ILE A 35 20.82 8.00 -4.48
N ASP A 36 20.18 6.83 -4.58
CA ASP A 36 18.74 6.71 -4.83
C ASP A 36 18.03 6.37 -3.53
N ILE A 37 17.40 7.35 -2.91
CA ILE A 37 16.61 7.18 -1.68
C ILE A 37 15.27 6.48 -1.93
N PHE A 38 14.83 6.41 -3.19
CA PHE A 38 13.56 5.79 -3.58
C PHE A 38 13.72 4.37 -4.15
N SER A 39 14.91 3.78 -4.03
CA SER A 39 15.22 2.44 -4.57
C SER A 39 14.30 1.32 -4.08
N ASP A 40 13.62 1.52 -2.94
CA ASP A 40 12.61 0.62 -2.36
C ASP A 40 11.17 0.96 -2.76
N ILE A 41 10.97 1.92 -3.66
CA ILE A 41 9.66 2.29 -4.23
C ILE A 41 9.58 1.78 -5.67
N HIS A 42 8.98 0.61 -5.85
CA HIS A 42 8.96 -0.06 -7.15
C HIS A 42 7.82 0.39 -8.06
N GLY A 43 8.12 0.51 -9.36
CA GLY A 43 7.16 0.79 -10.44
C GLY A 43 6.84 2.26 -10.64
N TYR A 44 7.56 3.17 -9.96
CA TYR A 44 7.42 4.61 -10.05
C TYR A 44 8.66 5.32 -10.60
N GLU A 45 9.68 4.57 -10.96
CA GLU A 45 11.00 5.05 -11.36
C GLU A 45 10.92 6.04 -12.54
N ASP A 46 10.03 5.78 -13.50
CA ASP A 46 9.86 6.58 -14.72
C ASP A 46 8.63 7.52 -14.69
N THR A 47 7.88 7.56 -13.59
CA THR A 47 6.61 8.30 -13.52
C THR A 47 6.54 9.20 -12.29
N VAL A 48 6.14 8.65 -11.16
CA VAL A 48 5.87 9.40 -9.91
C VAL A 48 7.15 10.01 -9.32
N ILE A 49 8.26 9.26 -9.33
CA ILE A 49 9.53 9.74 -8.74
C ILE A 49 10.10 10.94 -9.50
N PRO A 50 10.18 10.97 -10.84
CA PRO A 50 10.61 12.15 -11.57
C PRO A 50 9.71 13.38 -11.36
N ASP A 51 8.39 13.18 -11.21
CA ASP A 51 7.46 14.27 -10.91
C ASP A 51 7.67 14.81 -9.50
N LEU A 52 7.91 13.93 -8.54
CA LEU A 52 8.22 14.28 -7.16
C LEU A 52 9.53 15.08 -7.06
N GLU A 53 10.57 14.62 -7.74
CA GLU A 53 11.86 15.33 -7.78
C GLU A 53 11.71 16.73 -8.37
N ARG A 54 10.94 16.89 -9.46
CA ARG A 54 10.64 18.21 -10.04
C ARG A 54 9.88 19.10 -9.05
N ALA A 55 8.92 18.55 -8.33
CA ALA A 55 8.17 19.30 -7.32
C ALA A 55 9.09 19.80 -6.18
N ILE A 56 10.00 18.94 -5.69
CA ILE A 56 11.00 19.30 -4.67
C ILE A 56 11.96 20.38 -5.19
N LEU A 57 12.48 20.23 -6.41
CA LEU A 57 13.37 21.22 -7.03
C LEU A 57 12.68 22.57 -7.23
N SER A 58 11.37 22.57 -7.45
CA SER A 58 10.54 23.79 -7.57
C SER A 58 10.06 24.32 -6.21
N LYS A 59 10.41 23.67 -5.10
CA LYS A 59 9.99 24.01 -3.72
C LYS A 59 8.45 24.08 -3.55
N HIS A 60 7.73 23.24 -4.29
CA HIS A 60 6.27 23.19 -4.24
C HIS A 60 5.77 22.38 -3.05
N ASP A 61 4.63 22.76 -2.52
CA ASP A 61 3.80 21.86 -1.77
C ASP A 61 3.17 20.84 -2.71
N ILE A 62 2.94 19.62 -2.22
CA ILE A 62 2.68 18.45 -3.07
C ILE A 62 1.34 17.82 -2.70
N ASN A 63 0.52 17.51 -3.70
CA ASN A 63 -0.64 16.66 -3.54
C ASN A 63 -0.46 15.35 -4.34
N PHE A 64 -0.42 14.21 -3.65
CA PHE A 64 -0.48 12.90 -4.28
C PHE A 64 -1.95 12.52 -4.52
N LEU A 65 -2.31 12.39 -5.78
CA LEU A 65 -3.65 12.00 -6.20
C LEU A 65 -3.62 10.58 -6.80
N GLY A 66 -4.43 9.70 -6.24
CA GLY A 66 -4.55 8.33 -6.74
C GLY A 66 -5.28 7.42 -5.78
N LEU A 67 -5.69 6.26 -6.27
CA LEU A 67 -6.50 5.31 -5.52
C LEU A 67 -5.78 4.75 -4.28
N ARG A 68 -6.53 4.06 -3.42
CA ARG A 68 -5.98 3.45 -2.21
C ARG A 68 -4.92 2.39 -2.51
N GLY A 69 -3.92 2.28 -1.62
CA GLY A 69 -2.84 1.28 -1.76
C GLY A 69 -1.81 1.59 -2.85
N GLN A 70 -1.69 2.86 -3.27
CA GLN A 70 -0.69 3.32 -4.24
C GLN A 70 0.50 4.03 -3.58
N ALA A 71 0.90 3.62 -2.39
CA ALA A 71 2.08 4.04 -1.65
C ALA A 71 2.22 5.56 -1.36
N LYS A 72 1.15 6.38 -1.49
CA LYS A 72 1.19 7.83 -1.30
C LYS A 72 1.85 8.24 0.04
N THR A 73 1.36 7.70 1.15
CA THR A 73 1.91 7.99 2.50
C THR A 73 3.32 7.43 2.69
N ARG A 74 3.65 6.29 2.07
CA ARG A 74 5.01 5.72 2.11
C ARG A 74 6.01 6.67 1.45
N ILE A 75 5.67 7.19 0.27
CA ILE A 75 6.51 8.17 -0.45
C ILE A 75 6.68 9.43 0.39
N ALA A 76 5.59 9.95 0.98
CA ALA A 76 5.66 11.12 1.85
C ALA A 76 6.61 10.92 3.05
N ARG A 77 6.55 9.76 3.72
CA ARG A 77 7.46 9.41 4.82
C ARG A 77 8.90 9.28 4.36
N LYS A 78 9.13 8.80 3.13
CA LYS A 78 10.47 8.64 2.58
C LYS A 78 11.21 9.97 2.38
N LEU A 79 10.48 11.09 2.23
CA LEU A 79 11.08 12.42 2.12
C LEU A 79 11.87 12.85 3.36
N VAL A 80 11.65 12.23 4.51
CA VAL A 80 12.48 12.44 5.72
C VAL A 80 13.95 12.14 5.45
N GLU A 81 14.26 11.23 4.52
CA GLU A 81 15.64 10.92 4.14
C GLU A 81 16.35 12.06 3.41
N LEU A 82 15.60 13.06 2.93
CA LEU A 82 16.12 14.28 2.34
C LEU A 82 16.35 15.41 3.38
N LEU A 83 16.04 15.18 4.65
CA LEU A 83 16.33 16.16 5.70
C LEU A 83 17.75 15.97 6.26
N ASP A 84 18.35 17.06 6.70
CA ASP A 84 19.60 17.02 7.46
C ASP A 84 19.43 16.18 8.72
N GLU A 85 20.41 15.37 9.06
CA GLU A 85 20.32 14.42 10.17
C GLU A 85 19.97 15.12 11.49
N TYR A 86 20.52 16.29 11.74
CA TYR A 86 20.22 17.12 12.92
C TYR A 86 20.16 18.60 12.55
N ILE A 87 19.20 19.34 13.11
CA ILE A 87 19.15 20.80 13.06
C ILE A 87 19.09 21.39 14.46
N PRO A 88 19.67 22.59 14.70
CA PRO A 88 19.57 23.28 15.97
C PRO A 88 18.22 23.97 16.11
N ILE A 89 17.68 23.93 17.33
CA ILE A 89 16.51 24.68 17.76
C ILE A 89 16.79 25.34 19.11
N ILE A 90 16.01 26.38 19.47
CA ILE A 90 16.05 26.96 20.80
C ILE A 90 15.52 25.92 21.80
N GLU A 91 16.27 25.67 22.87
CA GLU A 91 15.88 24.70 23.89
C GLU A 91 14.53 25.05 24.53
N GLY A 92 13.64 24.08 24.66
CA GLY A 92 12.29 24.27 25.21
C GLY A 92 11.27 24.90 24.24
N SER A 93 11.68 25.25 23.01
CA SER A 93 10.74 25.75 22.00
C SER A 93 9.77 24.65 21.54
N VAL A 94 8.46 24.92 21.63
CA VAL A 94 7.40 24.03 21.09
C VAL A 94 7.18 24.20 19.58
N LEU A 95 7.80 25.22 18.98
CA LEU A 95 7.67 25.56 17.56
C LEU A 95 8.97 25.30 16.77
N ASN A 96 9.89 24.51 17.32
CA ASN A 96 11.19 24.24 16.70
C ASN A 96 11.88 25.53 16.23
N ASP A 97 11.88 26.57 17.06
CA ASP A 97 12.41 27.88 16.70
C ASP A 97 13.84 27.80 16.20
N ASP A 98 14.08 28.43 15.06
CA ASP A 98 15.43 28.63 14.56
C ASP A 98 16.17 29.60 15.49
N PRO A 99 17.38 29.23 15.99
CA PRO A 99 18.15 30.11 16.86
C PRO A 99 18.52 31.47 16.23
N TYR A 100 18.56 31.57 14.90
CA TYR A 100 18.82 32.83 14.20
C TYR A 100 17.57 33.64 13.89
N SER A 101 16.41 33.00 13.80
CA SER A 101 15.17 33.66 13.43
C SER A 101 13.97 33.02 14.16
N PRO A 102 13.83 33.21 15.49
CA PRO A 102 12.73 32.59 16.23
C PRO A 102 11.38 33.18 15.83
N VAL A 103 10.39 32.31 15.68
CA VAL A 103 9.03 32.69 15.34
C VAL A 103 8.16 32.87 16.59
N SER A 104 8.40 32.06 17.63
CA SER A 104 7.66 32.10 18.88
C SER A 104 8.01 33.31 19.75
N PHE A 105 7.08 33.72 20.59
CA PHE A 105 7.34 34.73 21.65
C PHE A 105 8.35 34.20 22.66
N TYR A 106 8.26 32.91 23.00
CA TYR A 106 9.20 32.24 23.90
C TYR A 106 10.64 32.35 23.38
N GLY A 107 10.89 32.01 22.13
CA GLY A 107 12.22 32.06 21.52
C GLY A 107 12.76 33.48 21.45
N LYS A 108 11.91 34.46 21.08
CA LYS A 108 12.28 35.88 21.02
C LYS A 108 12.63 36.46 22.40
N ASP A 109 11.84 36.15 23.43
CA ASP A 109 12.06 36.58 24.80
C ASP A 109 13.36 35.96 25.36
N LEU A 110 13.58 34.67 25.13
CA LEU A 110 14.77 33.97 25.60
C LEU A 110 16.06 34.57 24.98
N ILE A 111 16.06 34.78 23.66
CA ILE A 111 17.20 35.44 23.01
C ILE A 111 17.43 36.89 23.52
N SER A 112 16.34 37.62 23.77
CA SER A 112 16.44 38.97 24.31
C SER A 112 17.10 39.00 25.70
N LYS A 113 16.88 37.99 26.52
CA LYS A 113 17.41 37.86 27.88
C LYS A 113 18.85 37.31 27.93
N GLU A 114 19.10 36.24 27.18
CA GLU A 114 20.31 35.44 27.27
C GLU A 114 21.35 35.78 26.17
N GLY A 115 20.93 36.47 25.09
CA GLY A 115 21.82 36.81 23.97
C GLY A 115 22.50 35.58 23.40
N ASP A 116 23.84 35.65 23.29
CA ASP A 116 24.66 34.54 22.76
C ASP A 116 24.71 33.30 23.69
N ASN A 117 24.31 33.46 24.96
CA ASN A 117 24.20 32.33 25.89
C ASN A 117 22.88 31.55 25.75
N THR A 118 21.99 31.98 24.86
CA THR A 118 20.70 31.28 24.60
C THR A 118 20.94 29.80 24.38
N PRO A 119 20.34 28.91 25.19
CA PRO A 119 20.54 27.46 25.08
C PRO A 119 19.89 26.94 23.82
N ILE A 120 20.61 26.07 23.10
CA ILE A 120 20.11 25.36 21.92
C ILE A 120 20.18 23.85 22.12
N THR A 121 19.27 23.16 21.49
CA THR A 121 19.24 21.71 21.40
C THR A 121 19.17 21.27 19.94
N TRP A 122 19.49 20.00 19.66
CA TRP A 122 19.50 19.46 18.31
C TRP A 122 18.41 18.43 18.17
N ILE A 123 17.56 18.61 17.15
CA ILE A 123 16.50 17.63 16.82
C ILE A 123 16.93 16.79 15.63
N HIS A 124 16.68 15.48 15.73
CA HIS A 124 16.94 14.52 14.68
C HIS A 124 15.84 14.56 13.61
N LYS A 125 16.19 14.29 12.34
CA LYS A 125 15.26 14.30 11.21
C LYS A 125 14.00 13.45 11.41
N SER A 126 14.06 12.33 12.15
CA SER A 126 12.89 11.50 12.44
C SER A 126 11.81 12.21 13.26
N SER A 127 12.16 13.25 14.02
CA SER A 127 11.22 14.08 14.78
C SER A 127 10.65 15.23 13.95
N ARG A 128 11.08 15.39 12.70
CA ARG A 128 10.67 16.46 11.80
C ARG A 128 9.63 16.01 10.76
N PHE A 129 8.85 14.99 11.11
CA PHE A 129 7.75 14.49 10.30
C PHE A 129 6.49 14.40 11.16
N SER A 130 5.43 15.01 10.68
CA SER A 130 4.11 14.97 11.32
C SER A 130 3.07 14.61 10.30
N GLU A 131 2.11 13.77 10.66
CA GLU A 131 0.99 13.41 9.80
C GLU A 131 -0.33 13.48 10.53
N LYS A 132 -1.37 13.90 9.84
CA LYS A 132 -2.74 13.91 10.31
C LYS A 132 -3.65 13.30 9.24
N LEU A 133 -4.47 12.36 9.66
CA LEU A 133 -5.59 11.91 8.83
C LEU A 133 -6.70 12.97 8.90
N ALA A 134 -7.16 13.41 7.75
CA ALA A 134 -8.33 14.26 7.64
C ALA A 134 -9.58 13.43 7.98
N THR A 135 -10.21 13.76 9.09
CA THR A 135 -11.46 13.14 9.54
C THR A 135 -12.48 14.23 9.80
N PRO A 136 -13.81 13.97 9.71
CA PRO A 136 -14.84 14.98 9.88
C PRO A 136 -14.86 15.66 11.26
N ASP A 137 -14.26 15.05 12.27
CA ASP A 137 -14.13 15.56 13.64
C ASP A 137 -12.93 16.50 13.85
N VAL A 138 -12.01 16.59 12.90
CA VAL A 138 -10.87 17.54 12.96
C VAL A 138 -11.41 18.97 13.03
N THR A 139 -10.83 19.77 13.92
CA THR A 139 -11.23 21.17 14.15
C THR A 139 -10.10 22.13 13.78
N VAL A 140 -10.43 23.41 13.60
CA VAL A 140 -9.43 24.48 13.38
C VAL A 140 -8.46 24.59 14.56
N PRO A 141 -8.90 24.55 15.83
CA PRO A 141 -8.00 24.50 16.98
C PRO A 141 -6.98 23.34 16.94
N ASP A 142 -7.38 22.14 16.48
CA ASP A 142 -6.46 21.00 16.39
C ASP A 142 -5.32 21.26 15.42
N LEU A 143 -5.61 21.92 14.30
CA LEU A 143 -4.61 22.18 13.27
C LEU A 143 -3.83 23.47 13.51
N ILE A 144 -4.51 24.55 13.83
CA ILE A 144 -3.91 25.90 13.94
C ILE A 144 -3.63 26.27 15.39
N GLY A 145 -4.59 26.01 16.28
CA GLY A 145 -4.54 26.38 17.67
C GLY A 145 -5.64 27.34 18.06
N ASP A 146 -5.75 27.60 19.34
CA ASP A 146 -6.74 28.52 19.95
C ASP A 146 -6.20 29.03 21.28
N VAL A 147 -6.98 29.94 21.91
CA VAL A 147 -6.74 30.39 23.28
C VAL A 147 -7.04 29.25 24.25
N ASP A 148 -6.17 29.03 25.22
CA ASP A 148 -6.41 28.13 26.35
C ASP A 148 -7.06 28.88 27.51
N PRO A 149 -8.38 28.74 27.73
CA PRO A 149 -9.09 29.47 28.79
C PRO A 149 -8.68 29.00 30.20
N ILE A 150 -8.25 27.74 30.33
CA ILE A 150 -7.81 27.20 31.63
C ILE A 150 -6.45 27.82 31.99
N LYS A 151 -5.56 27.91 31.03
CA LYS A 151 -4.24 28.54 31.21
C LYS A 151 -4.36 30.03 31.48
N ALA A 152 -5.26 30.73 30.76
CA ALA A 152 -5.57 32.15 31.01
C ALA A 152 -6.08 32.39 32.44
N ALA A 153 -7.03 31.59 32.90
CA ALA A 153 -7.56 31.70 34.26
C ALA A 153 -6.50 31.34 35.33
N SER A 154 -5.74 30.30 35.17
CA SER A 154 -4.72 29.83 36.12
C SER A 154 -3.57 30.82 36.28
N LEU A 155 -3.16 31.46 35.18
CA LEU A 155 -2.09 32.46 35.17
C LEU A 155 -2.60 33.90 35.38
N LYS A 156 -3.90 34.10 35.45
CA LYS A 156 -4.58 35.41 35.56
C LYS A 156 -4.18 36.37 34.42
N LEU A 157 -4.03 35.81 33.21
CA LEU A 157 -3.63 36.55 32.00
C LEU A 157 -4.86 36.93 31.17
N SER A 158 -4.75 38.01 30.39
CA SER A 158 -5.75 38.36 29.38
C SER A 158 -5.78 37.30 28.27
N PHE A 159 -6.93 37.07 27.65
CA PHE A 159 -7.05 36.23 26.45
C PHE A 159 -6.23 36.74 25.25
N SER A 160 -5.76 38.00 25.30
CA SER A 160 -4.85 38.56 24.29
C SER A 160 -3.38 38.33 24.60
N ASP A 161 -3.05 37.71 25.72
CA ASP A 161 -1.67 37.38 26.08
C ASP A 161 -1.19 36.16 25.30
N HIS A 162 -0.03 36.28 24.65
CA HIS A 162 0.56 35.18 23.85
C HIS A 162 0.89 33.93 24.66
N GLN A 163 1.05 34.02 25.98
CA GLN A 163 1.34 32.88 26.85
C GLN A 163 0.13 31.93 26.96
N VAL A 164 -1.09 32.40 26.68
CA VAL A 164 -2.30 31.57 26.74
C VAL A 164 -2.61 30.84 25.43
N ILE A 165 -1.75 30.96 24.42
CA ILE A 165 -1.92 30.27 23.15
C ILE A 165 -1.64 28.78 23.35
N ASN A 166 -2.58 27.94 22.87
CA ASN A 166 -2.38 26.52 22.62
C ASN A 166 -2.17 26.31 21.11
N TYR A 167 -0.94 26.04 20.71
CA TYR A 167 -0.59 25.83 19.31
C TYR A 167 -1.13 24.50 18.81
N GLY A 168 -1.76 24.50 17.64
CA GLY A 168 -2.19 23.27 16.93
C GLY A 168 -1.02 22.50 16.29
N LEU A 169 -1.36 21.47 15.54
CA LEU A 169 -0.36 20.58 14.91
C LEU A 169 0.50 21.32 13.87
N ILE A 170 -0.07 22.22 13.08
CA ILE A 170 0.64 22.93 12.01
C ILE A 170 1.74 23.82 12.59
N PRO A 171 1.48 24.75 13.53
CA PRO A 171 2.56 25.56 14.11
C PRO A 171 3.64 24.72 14.78
N ARG A 172 3.27 23.65 15.47
CA ARG A 172 4.23 22.71 16.10
C ARG A 172 5.10 21.96 15.09
N SER A 173 4.63 21.88 13.84
CA SER A 173 5.38 21.28 12.72
C SER A 173 6.24 22.31 11.96
N ASN A 174 6.52 23.47 12.56
CA ASN A 174 7.48 24.41 11.98
C ASN A 174 8.84 23.73 11.75
N ARG A 175 9.46 23.97 10.59
CA ARG A 175 10.70 23.35 10.09
C ARG A 175 10.58 21.83 9.92
N CYS A 176 9.35 21.33 9.63
CA CYS A 176 9.03 19.91 9.47
C CYS A 176 8.27 19.65 8.16
N ILE A 177 8.25 18.39 7.74
CA ILE A 177 7.31 17.88 6.74
C ILE A 177 5.97 17.64 7.46
N PHE A 178 4.88 18.22 6.96
CA PHE A 178 3.54 18.02 7.48
C PHE A 178 2.62 17.40 6.44
N VAL A 179 2.10 16.21 6.74
CA VAL A 179 1.24 15.44 5.84
C VAL A 179 -0.21 15.50 6.29
N ILE A 180 -1.11 15.88 5.39
CA ILE A 180 -2.55 15.73 5.58
C ILE A 180 -3.03 14.61 4.65
N ASN A 181 -3.35 13.47 5.25
CA ASN A 181 -3.87 12.33 4.51
C ASN A 181 -5.38 12.48 4.28
N GLU A 182 -5.82 12.12 3.06
CA GLU A 182 -7.23 12.11 2.63
C GLU A 182 -7.91 13.49 2.79
N ILE A 183 -7.26 14.54 2.29
CA ILE A 183 -7.70 15.93 2.45
C ILE A 183 -9.15 16.22 2.01
N PRO A 184 -9.78 15.51 1.05
CA PRO A 184 -11.20 15.69 0.74
C PRO A 184 -12.14 15.44 1.93
N ASP A 185 -11.75 14.62 2.91
CA ASP A 185 -12.55 14.35 4.11
C ASP A 185 -12.53 15.51 5.12
N LEU A 186 -11.61 16.48 4.93
CA LEU A 186 -11.54 17.67 5.78
C LEU A 186 -12.65 18.65 5.43
N GLN A 187 -13.39 19.09 6.43
CA GLN A 187 -14.51 20.04 6.23
C GLN A 187 -14.05 21.28 5.46
N PRO A 188 -14.84 21.81 4.51
CA PRO A 188 -14.47 22.97 3.68
C PRO A 188 -14.00 24.20 4.47
N ARG A 189 -14.63 24.48 5.62
CA ARG A 189 -14.23 25.59 6.50
C ARG A 189 -12.81 25.47 7.04
N ILE A 190 -12.35 24.22 7.24
CA ILE A 190 -11.00 23.94 7.74
C ILE A 190 -10.00 24.04 6.58
N GLN A 191 -10.38 23.54 5.40
CA GLN A 191 -9.56 23.72 4.19
C GLN A 191 -9.30 25.21 3.90
N VAL A 192 -10.31 26.08 4.11
CA VAL A 192 -10.17 27.55 3.96
C VAL A 192 -9.13 28.11 4.93
N SER A 193 -9.05 27.58 6.15
CA SER A 193 -8.06 28.06 7.14
C SER A 193 -6.60 27.77 6.72
N LEU A 194 -6.37 26.86 5.75
CA LEU A 194 -5.06 26.57 5.22
C LEU A 194 -4.60 27.56 4.13
N PHE A 195 -5.49 28.40 3.59
CA PHE A 195 -5.17 29.25 2.43
C PHE A 195 -4.02 30.21 2.71
N ASN A 196 -4.09 30.92 3.84
CA ASN A 196 -3.05 31.87 4.21
C ASN A 196 -1.71 31.18 4.47
N ILE A 197 -1.75 29.97 5.05
CA ILE A 197 -0.55 29.22 5.36
C ILE A 197 0.16 28.81 4.06
N LEU A 198 -0.57 28.34 3.06
CA LEU A 198 -0.01 27.89 1.78
C LEU A 198 0.44 29.06 0.88
N GLN A 199 -0.21 30.22 1.00
CA GLN A 199 0.07 31.37 0.15
C GLN A 199 1.13 32.30 0.75
N GLU A 200 0.95 32.65 2.03
CA GLU A 200 1.76 33.66 2.72
C GLU A 200 2.81 33.03 3.68
N ASN A 201 2.79 31.70 3.83
CA ASN A 201 3.58 30.96 4.82
C ASN A 201 3.41 31.50 6.25
N ASP A 202 2.24 32.02 6.60
CA ASP A 202 1.96 32.50 7.94
C ASP A 202 0.65 31.96 8.49
N ILE A 203 0.53 31.97 9.82
CA ILE A 203 -0.73 31.69 10.49
C ILE A 203 -1.17 32.88 11.32
N GLN A 204 -2.50 33.00 11.42
CA GLN A 204 -3.17 33.90 12.36
C GLN A 204 -4.05 33.07 13.28
N ILE A 205 -3.75 33.09 14.57
CA ILE A 205 -4.56 32.42 15.59
C ILE A 205 -5.71 33.37 15.99
N ARG A 206 -6.92 32.83 16.07
CA ARG A 206 -8.12 33.58 16.40
C ARG A 206 -7.93 34.34 17.71
N GLY A 207 -8.26 35.65 17.69
CA GLY A 207 -8.13 36.51 18.85
C GLY A 207 -6.80 37.26 18.98
N PHE A 208 -5.81 36.95 18.13
CA PHE A 208 -4.51 37.61 18.16
C PHE A 208 -4.26 38.41 16.87
N ASN A 209 -3.74 39.62 17.03
CA ASN A 209 -3.39 40.53 15.92
C ASN A 209 -1.95 40.37 15.44
N PHE A 210 -1.40 39.16 15.50
CA PHE A 210 -0.06 38.90 14.94
C PHE A 210 -0.11 37.77 13.94
N ARG A 211 0.79 37.85 12.97
CA ARG A 211 1.06 36.79 12.01
C ARG A 211 2.33 36.08 12.40
N MET A 212 2.32 34.78 12.35
CA MET A 212 3.48 33.94 12.66
C MET A 212 3.95 33.27 11.39
N PRO A 213 5.14 33.63 10.87
CA PRO A 213 5.71 32.94 9.73
C PRO A 213 6.06 31.50 10.09
N LEU A 214 5.77 30.57 9.20
CA LEU A 214 6.07 29.15 9.38
C LEU A 214 6.86 28.63 8.18
N ASP A 215 7.78 27.76 8.47
CA ASP A 215 8.60 27.04 7.48
C ASP A 215 8.17 25.57 7.47
N ILE A 216 7.29 25.20 6.53
CA ILE A 216 6.70 23.87 6.48
C ILE A 216 6.70 23.37 5.03
N GLN A 217 7.07 22.10 4.83
CA GLN A 217 6.78 21.38 3.60
C GLN A 217 5.45 20.65 3.75
N PHE A 218 4.41 21.12 3.06
CA PHE A 218 3.12 20.45 3.04
C PHE A 218 3.08 19.33 2.00
N ILE A 219 2.48 18.21 2.42
CA ILE A 219 2.14 17.10 1.55
C ILE A 219 0.69 16.72 1.82
N PHE A 220 -0.08 16.59 0.76
CA PHE A 220 -1.47 16.17 0.80
C PHE A 220 -1.62 14.83 0.09
N THR A 221 -2.57 14.03 0.54
CA THR A 221 -3.00 12.85 -0.21
C THR A 221 -4.50 12.92 -0.46
N ALA A 222 -4.93 12.46 -1.63
CA ALA A 222 -6.32 12.41 -2.02
C ALA A 222 -6.59 11.17 -2.87
N ASN A 223 -7.82 10.65 -2.77
CA ASN A 223 -8.35 9.66 -3.71
C ASN A 223 -9.30 10.37 -4.69
N PRO A 224 -9.28 10.04 -5.99
CA PRO A 224 -10.21 10.62 -6.95
C PRO A 224 -11.68 10.39 -6.62
N GLU A 225 -12.01 9.28 -5.96
CA GLU A 225 -13.37 8.94 -5.54
C GLU A 225 -13.90 9.81 -4.41
N ASP A 226 -13.02 10.25 -3.51
CA ASP A 226 -13.41 11.08 -2.39
C ASP A 226 -13.99 12.40 -2.86
N TYR A 227 -13.66 12.82 -4.10
CA TYR A 227 -14.25 14.01 -4.74
C TYR A 227 -15.74 13.90 -5.07
N THR A 228 -16.30 12.71 -5.05
CA THR A 228 -17.71 12.49 -5.43
C THR A 228 -18.60 12.11 -4.25
N ASN A 229 -18.08 11.38 -3.27
CA ASN A 229 -18.88 10.74 -2.22
C ASN A 229 -18.68 11.32 -0.82
N ARG A 230 -17.45 11.78 -0.48
CA ARG A 230 -17.12 12.21 0.89
C ARG A 230 -16.80 13.70 1.02
N GLY A 231 -16.45 14.36 -0.06
CA GLY A 231 -16.10 15.78 -0.06
C GLY A 231 -15.25 16.14 -1.27
N ASN A 232 -14.91 17.40 -1.40
CA ASN A 232 -14.05 17.92 -2.44
C ASN A 232 -12.92 18.75 -1.85
N ILE A 233 -11.75 18.74 -2.45
CA ILE A 233 -10.78 19.80 -2.19
C ILE A 233 -11.36 21.06 -2.82
N VAL A 234 -11.58 22.09 -1.99
CA VAL A 234 -12.11 23.35 -2.51
C VAL A 234 -11.17 23.96 -3.54
N THR A 235 -11.72 24.46 -4.64
CA THR A 235 -10.94 24.95 -5.79
C THR A 235 -9.82 25.93 -5.42
N PRO A 236 -10.02 26.90 -4.50
CA PRO A 236 -8.94 27.80 -4.09
C PRO A 236 -7.78 27.10 -3.37
N LEU A 237 -8.02 25.96 -2.72
CA LEU A 237 -6.95 25.18 -2.09
C LEU A 237 -6.13 24.43 -3.14
N LYS A 238 -6.79 23.83 -4.14
CA LYS A 238 -6.12 23.17 -5.27
C LYS A 238 -5.18 24.12 -6.00
N ASP A 239 -5.62 25.35 -6.23
CA ASP A 239 -4.85 26.39 -6.93
C ASP A 239 -3.57 26.78 -6.18
N ARG A 240 -3.56 26.65 -4.85
CA ARG A 240 -2.41 26.99 -4.00
C ARG A 240 -1.40 25.85 -3.79
N ILE A 241 -1.81 24.62 -4.08
CA ILE A 241 -0.89 23.48 -4.04
C ILE A 241 -0.08 23.46 -5.32
N GLY A 242 1.24 23.66 -5.20
CA GLY A 242 2.11 23.88 -6.35
C GLY A 242 2.24 22.70 -7.31
N SER A 243 2.14 21.44 -6.82
CA SER A 243 2.24 20.25 -7.65
C SER A 243 1.23 19.20 -7.27
N GLN A 244 0.55 18.64 -8.28
CA GLN A 244 -0.31 17.46 -8.14
C GLN A 244 0.30 16.29 -8.90
N ILE A 245 0.65 15.23 -8.17
CA ILE A 245 1.33 14.05 -8.69
C ILE A 245 0.34 12.88 -8.74
N LEU A 246 0.15 12.32 -9.93
CA LEU A 246 -0.75 11.19 -10.14
C LEU A 246 -0.02 9.88 -9.84
N THR A 247 -0.55 9.10 -8.90
CA THR A 247 -0.08 7.75 -8.63
C THR A 247 -0.90 6.71 -9.39
N HIS A 248 -0.35 5.50 -9.55
CA HIS A 248 -1.01 4.42 -10.30
C HIS A 248 -0.68 3.05 -9.69
N TYR A 249 -1.39 2.01 -10.09
CA TYR A 249 -1.06 0.64 -9.74
C TYR A 249 0.15 0.12 -10.54
N PRO A 250 0.82 -0.94 -10.05
CA PRO A 250 1.89 -1.60 -10.80
C PRO A 250 1.44 -1.98 -12.22
N LYS A 251 2.31 -1.72 -13.20
CA LYS A 251 2.01 -1.96 -14.63
C LYS A 251 2.28 -3.39 -15.07
N SER A 252 3.04 -4.15 -14.31
CA SER A 252 3.36 -5.55 -14.61
C SER A 252 3.29 -6.44 -13.35
N VAL A 253 3.10 -7.75 -13.59
CA VAL A 253 3.09 -8.77 -12.54
C VAL A 253 4.45 -8.82 -11.83
N GLU A 254 5.55 -8.61 -12.53
CA GLU A 254 6.91 -8.63 -11.97
C GLU A 254 7.13 -7.51 -10.97
N ILE A 255 6.68 -6.29 -11.29
CA ILE A 255 6.73 -5.14 -10.37
C ILE A 255 5.85 -5.42 -9.14
N SER A 256 4.64 -5.92 -9.36
CA SER A 256 3.70 -6.24 -8.29
C SER A 256 4.27 -7.32 -7.35
N LYS A 257 4.93 -8.36 -7.89
CA LYS A 257 5.63 -9.39 -7.08
C LYS A 257 6.73 -8.80 -6.20
N LYS A 258 7.51 -7.84 -6.71
CA LYS A 258 8.54 -7.16 -5.91
C LYS A 258 7.91 -6.42 -4.72
N ILE A 259 6.82 -5.67 -4.96
CA ILE A 259 6.10 -4.96 -3.93
C ILE A 259 5.54 -5.93 -2.88
N THR A 260 4.85 -6.99 -3.31
CA THR A 260 4.29 -7.99 -2.38
C THR A 260 5.39 -8.66 -1.57
N SER A 261 6.50 -9.09 -2.20
CA SER A 261 7.62 -9.74 -1.51
C SER A 261 8.29 -8.85 -0.48
N GLN A 262 8.30 -7.54 -0.70
CA GLN A 262 8.87 -6.56 0.22
C GLN A 262 7.96 -6.29 1.44
N GLU A 263 6.64 -6.36 1.24
CA GLU A 263 5.66 -5.93 2.24
C GLU A 263 5.09 -7.07 3.10
N ILE A 264 5.24 -8.34 2.68
CA ILE A 264 4.73 -9.50 3.42
C ILE A 264 5.40 -9.62 4.78
N LYS A 265 4.60 -9.96 5.79
CA LYS A 265 5.03 -10.17 7.18
C LYS A 265 4.95 -11.65 7.54
N VAL A 266 5.77 -12.45 6.90
CA VAL A 266 5.92 -13.89 7.18
C VAL A 266 7.26 -14.10 7.88
N GLY A 267 7.28 -14.85 8.99
CA GLY A 267 8.51 -15.17 9.71
C GLY A 267 9.51 -15.91 8.84
N GLU A 268 10.80 -15.66 9.03
CA GLU A 268 11.86 -16.31 8.25
C GLU A 268 11.85 -17.83 8.46
N ASP A 269 11.58 -18.27 9.70
CA ASP A 269 11.43 -19.68 10.06
C ASP A 269 10.33 -20.40 9.26
N ILE A 270 9.25 -19.71 8.93
CA ILE A 270 8.15 -20.24 8.11
C ILE A 270 8.51 -20.22 6.63
N LYS A 271 9.20 -19.17 6.17
CA LYS A 271 9.69 -19.09 4.78
C LYS A 271 10.65 -20.21 4.42
N GLU A 272 11.46 -20.67 5.37
CA GLU A 272 12.39 -21.79 5.19
C GLU A 272 11.67 -23.14 5.08
N LYS A 273 10.53 -23.29 5.77
CA LYS A 273 9.76 -24.55 5.82
C LYS A 273 8.74 -24.71 4.70
N ILE A 274 8.27 -23.61 4.11
CA ILE A 274 7.21 -23.64 3.11
C ILE A 274 7.74 -23.17 1.77
N TYR A 275 7.84 -24.11 0.83
CA TYR A 275 8.21 -23.77 -0.55
C TYR A 275 7.04 -23.13 -1.30
N VAL A 276 7.30 -22.00 -1.95
CA VAL A 276 6.30 -21.26 -2.75
C VAL A 276 6.68 -21.33 -4.23
N PRO A 277 5.95 -22.09 -5.06
CA PRO A 277 6.14 -22.10 -6.51
C PRO A 277 5.98 -20.71 -7.12
N ASN A 278 6.79 -20.39 -8.14
CA ASN A 278 6.70 -19.09 -8.80
C ASN A 278 5.31 -18.82 -9.40
N ILE A 279 4.68 -19.85 -9.95
CA ILE A 279 3.32 -19.75 -10.50
C ILE A 279 2.29 -19.36 -9.42
N ALA A 280 2.45 -19.79 -8.16
CA ALA A 280 1.56 -19.38 -7.07
C ALA A 280 1.68 -17.88 -6.81
N LYS A 281 2.90 -17.32 -6.87
CA LYS A 281 3.13 -15.86 -6.81
C LYS A 281 2.50 -15.14 -8.00
N ASP A 282 2.64 -15.69 -9.20
CA ASP A 282 2.02 -15.13 -10.41
C ASP A 282 0.50 -15.12 -10.32
N LEU A 283 -0.12 -16.16 -9.77
CA LEU A 283 -1.57 -16.24 -9.57
C LEU A 283 -2.08 -15.18 -8.59
N ILE A 284 -1.39 -14.93 -7.49
CA ILE A 284 -1.75 -13.88 -6.52
C ILE A 284 -1.75 -12.50 -7.18
N GLU A 285 -0.71 -12.19 -7.95
CA GLU A 285 -0.63 -10.89 -8.61
C GLU A 285 -1.62 -10.78 -9.77
N GLN A 286 -1.78 -11.83 -10.57
CA GLN A 286 -2.75 -11.86 -11.66
C GLN A 286 -4.19 -11.69 -11.12
N LEU A 287 -4.50 -12.21 -9.93
CA LEU A 287 -5.79 -12.01 -9.27
C LEU A 287 -6.09 -10.50 -9.09
N ALA A 288 -5.12 -9.72 -8.65
CA ALA A 288 -5.30 -8.27 -8.50
C ALA A 288 -5.47 -7.55 -9.85
N PHE A 289 -4.79 -8.02 -10.90
CA PHE A 289 -4.95 -7.49 -12.27
C PHE A 289 -6.34 -7.82 -12.83
N GLU A 290 -6.83 -9.06 -12.65
CA GLU A 290 -8.17 -9.46 -13.07
C GLU A 290 -9.24 -8.70 -12.29
N ALA A 291 -9.06 -8.52 -10.96
CA ALA A 291 -9.99 -7.80 -10.11
C ALA A 291 -10.19 -6.34 -10.53
N ARG A 292 -9.12 -5.66 -11.00
CA ARG A 292 -9.19 -4.27 -11.49
C ARG A 292 -10.03 -4.09 -12.75
N ASN A 293 -10.29 -5.18 -13.48
CA ASN A 293 -11.05 -5.18 -14.72
C ASN A 293 -12.29 -6.11 -14.63
N TYR A 294 -12.70 -6.50 -13.43
CA TYR A 294 -13.81 -7.42 -13.26
C TYR A 294 -15.13 -6.67 -13.09
N GLU A 295 -16.13 -7.05 -13.87
CA GLU A 295 -17.42 -6.35 -13.96
C GLU A 295 -18.18 -6.21 -12.65
N PHE A 296 -17.98 -7.15 -11.71
CA PHE A 296 -18.61 -7.12 -10.38
C PHE A 296 -17.81 -6.33 -9.34
N VAL A 297 -16.64 -5.80 -9.70
CA VAL A 297 -15.80 -4.98 -8.81
C VAL A 297 -15.92 -3.51 -9.19
N ASP A 298 -16.12 -2.64 -8.20
CA ASP A 298 -16.14 -1.21 -8.42
C ASP A 298 -14.73 -0.69 -8.78
N ILE A 299 -14.54 -0.40 -10.07
CA ILE A 299 -13.26 0.07 -10.62
C ILE A 299 -12.85 1.41 -9.98
N LYS A 300 -13.83 2.25 -9.60
CA LYS A 300 -13.55 3.56 -9.00
C LYS A 300 -12.91 3.42 -7.63
N SER A 301 -13.34 2.47 -6.82
CA SER A 301 -12.77 2.19 -5.49
C SER A 301 -11.36 1.60 -5.56
N GLY A 302 -11.00 1.03 -6.70
CA GLY A 302 -9.70 0.46 -6.98
C GLY A 302 -9.36 -0.78 -6.14
N VAL A 303 -8.37 -1.53 -6.60
CA VAL A 303 -7.89 -2.75 -5.93
C VAL A 303 -6.49 -2.51 -5.38
N SER A 304 -6.44 -2.32 -4.05
CA SER A 304 -5.22 -2.00 -3.31
C SER A 304 -4.17 -3.11 -3.39
N ALA A 305 -2.88 -2.77 -3.41
CA ALA A 305 -1.78 -3.73 -3.22
C ALA A 305 -1.87 -4.51 -1.89
N ARG A 306 -2.64 -4.03 -0.91
CA ARG A 306 -2.93 -4.80 0.32
C ARG A 306 -3.68 -6.10 0.04
N LEU A 307 -4.35 -6.23 -1.13
CA LEU A 307 -5.01 -7.48 -1.52
C LEU A 307 -3.99 -8.58 -1.73
N THR A 308 -2.96 -8.35 -2.56
CA THR A 308 -1.95 -9.35 -2.88
C THR A 308 -1.11 -9.71 -1.65
N ILE A 309 -0.76 -8.71 -0.84
CA ILE A 309 -0.03 -8.93 0.42
C ILE A 309 -0.83 -9.85 1.35
N SER A 310 -2.09 -9.50 1.65
CA SER A 310 -2.91 -10.31 2.57
C SER A 310 -3.28 -11.67 1.99
N ALA A 311 -3.50 -11.78 0.68
CA ALA A 311 -3.73 -13.05 0.02
C ALA A 311 -2.51 -13.96 0.12
N PHE A 312 -1.31 -13.42 -0.09
CA PHE A 312 -0.07 -14.17 0.06
C PHE A 312 0.15 -14.66 1.51
N GLU A 313 -0.01 -13.77 2.48
CA GLU A 313 0.11 -14.12 3.91
C GLU A 313 -0.89 -15.20 4.30
N TYR A 314 -2.15 -15.10 3.81
CA TYR A 314 -3.20 -16.08 4.11
C TYR A 314 -2.92 -17.45 3.44
N MET A 315 -2.42 -17.45 2.21
CA MET A 315 -1.99 -18.66 1.51
C MET A 315 -0.87 -19.37 2.27
N MET A 316 0.13 -18.62 2.74
CA MET A 316 1.22 -19.16 3.58
C MET A 316 0.68 -19.75 4.88
N ALA A 317 -0.20 -19.04 5.59
CA ALA A 317 -0.81 -19.50 6.83
C ALA A 317 -1.68 -20.77 6.63
N THR A 318 -2.31 -20.92 5.45
CA THR A 318 -3.06 -22.13 5.12
C THR A 318 -2.13 -23.34 4.98
N ALA A 319 -1.02 -23.20 4.29
CA ALA A 319 -0.02 -24.26 4.16
C ALA A 319 0.64 -24.57 5.49
N GLU A 320 0.95 -23.55 6.29
CA GLU A 320 1.49 -23.70 7.64
C GLU A 320 0.54 -24.50 8.54
N ARG A 321 -0.75 -24.15 8.55
CA ARG A 321 -1.78 -24.89 9.31
C ARG A 321 -1.81 -26.37 8.89
N ARG A 322 -1.80 -26.64 7.58
CA ARG A 322 -1.78 -28.01 7.05
C ARG A 322 -0.54 -28.77 7.50
N MET A 323 0.63 -28.14 7.41
CA MET A 323 1.91 -28.71 7.84
C MET A 323 1.84 -29.16 9.31
N TYR A 324 1.38 -28.31 10.21
CA TYR A 324 1.25 -28.67 11.63
C TYR A 324 0.17 -29.72 11.89
N THR A 325 -0.93 -29.70 11.13
CA THR A 325 -2.01 -30.71 11.27
C THR A 325 -1.51 -32.11 10.94
N ASN A 326 -0.59 -32.24 9.97
CA ASN A 326 -0.02 -33.53 9.54
C ASN A 326 1.29 -33.87 10.23
N ASN A 327 1.84 -33.02 11.13
CA ASN A 327 3.15 -33.13 11.73
C ASN A 327 4.29 -33.23 10.70
N ASP A 328 4.15 -32.51 9.58
CA ASP A 328 5.17 -32.42 8.55
C ASP A 328 6.24 -31.39 8.98
N GLU A 329 7.53 -31.63 8.66
CA GLU A 329 8.61 -30.66 8.94
C GLU A 329 8.64 -29.53 7.92
N ASN A 330 8.29 -29.84 6.68
CA ASN A 330 8.26 -28.91 5.54
C ASN A 330 7.06 -29.21 4.65
N THR A 331 6.61 -28.21 3.92
CA THR A 331 5.53 -28.39 2.93
C THR A 331 5.71 -27.47 1.72
N THR A 332 4.89 -27.70 0.71
CA THR A 332 4.82 -26.88 -0.51
C THR A 332 3.42 -26.28 -0.64
N ILE A 333 3.33 -25.04 -1.09
CA ILE A 333 2.06 -24.42 -1.45
C ILE A 333 1.35 -25.26 -2.51
N ARG A 334 0.06 -25.51 -2.31
CA ARG A 334 -0.86 -26.18 -3.25
C ARG A 334 -1.82 -25.17 -3.88
N LEU A 335 -2.45 -25.53 -4.97
CA LEU A 335 -3.47 -24.66 -5.55
C LEU A 335 -4.70 -24.49 -4.63
N SER A 336 -5.02 -25.49 -3.83
CA SER A 336 -6.05 -25.41 -2.79
C SER A 336 -5.75 -24.33 -1.74
N ASP A 337 -4.46 -24.07 -1.43
CA ASP A 337 -4.05 -22.96 -0.54
C ASP A 337 -4.34 -21.60 -1.18
N PHE A 338 -4.12 -21.47 -2.50
CA PHE A 338 -4.51 -20.26 -3.24
C PHE A 338 -6.02 -20.07 -3.29
N ILE A 339 -6.81 -21.13 -3.41
CA ILE A 339 -8.27 -21.02 -3.39
C ILE A 339 -8.78 -20.60 -2.02
N SER A 340 -8.10 -20.97 -0.95
CA SER A 340 -8.48 -20.65 0.43
C SER A 340 -8.34 -19.17 0.79
N ILE A 341 -7.71 -18.32 -0.05
CA ILE A 341 -7.50 -16.88 0.23
C ILE A 341 -8.78 -16.03 0.25
N ILE A 342 -9.93 -16.58 -0.08
CA ILE A 342 -11.21 -15.84 -0.20
C ILE A 342 -11.46 -14.89 0.98
N PRO A 343 -11.28 -15.29 2.26
CA PRO A 343 -11.49 -14.38 3.39
C PRO A 343 -10.54 -13.18 3.40
N ALA A 344 -9.30 -13.35 2.89
CA ALA A 344 -8.33 -12.27 2.81
C ALA A 344 -8.63 -11.29 1.66
N VAL A 345 -9.38 -11.72 0.65
CA VAL A 345 -9.73 -10.94 -0.55
C VAL A 345 -11.06 -10.22 -0.38
N ASN A 346 -12.08 -10.86 0.18
CA ASN A 346 -13.44 -10.30 0.33
C ASN A 346 -13.45 -8.89 0.94
N GLY A 347 -12.72 -8.65 2.03
CA GLY A 347 -12.70 -7.36 2.71
C GLY A 347 -11.87 -6.27 2.00
N LYS A 348 -11.35 -6.54 0.79
CA LYS A 348 -10.47 -5.63 0.03
C LYS A 348 -11.00 -5.28 -1.36
N LEU A 349 -12.10 -5.90 -1.75
CA LEU A 349 -12.85 -5.59 -2.96
C LEU A 349 -14.13 -4.86 -2.55
N GLU A 350 -14.43 -3.77 -3.22
CA GLU A 350 -15.74 -3.15 -3.20
C GLU A 350 -16.49 -3.63 -4.43
N LEU A 351 -17.68 -4.13 -4.22
CA LEU A 351 -18.50 -4.71 -5.27
C LEU A 351 -19.50 -3.68 -5.80
N VAL A 352 -19.83 -3.77 -7.08
CA VAL A 352 -20.99 -3.08 -7.62
C VAL A 352 -22.27 -3.79 -7.15
N TYR A 353 -23.43 -3.16 -7.32
CA TYR A 353 -24.70 -3.66 -6.84
C TYR A 353 -25.01 -5.11 -7.30
N GLU A 354 -24.74 -5.43 -8.56
CA GLU A 354 -24.90 -6.77 -9.12
C GLU A 354 -23.96 -7.77 -8.44
N GLY A 355 -22.75 -7.37 -8.10
CA GLY A 355 -21.81 -8.21 -7.36
C GLY A 355 -22.23 -8.46 -5.90
N GLU A 356 -22.85 -7.46 -5.26
CA GLU A 356 -23.41 -7.63 -3.92
C GLU A 356 -24.58 -8.63 -3.91
N GLN A 357 -25.42 -8.64 -4.95
CA GLN A 357 -26.51 -9.60 -5.11
C GLN A 357 -26.03 -11.04 -5.32
N GLU A 358 -24.98 -11.25 -6.11
CA GLU A 358 -24.32 -12.55 -6.30
C GLU A 358 -23.72 -13.09 -4.98
N GLY A 359 -23.26 -12.19 -4.12
CA GLY A 359 -22.55 -12.48 -2.89
C GLY A 359 -21.04 -12.53 -3.05
N SER A 360 -20.35 -11.85 -2.14
CA SER A 360 -18.90 -11.62 -2.20
C SER A 360 -18.07 -12.91 -2.31
N TYR A 361 -18.51 -14.01 -1.67
CA TYR A 361 -17.84 -15.30 -1.76
C TYR A 361 -17.83 -15.84 -3.19
N ILE A 362 -18.99 -15.82 -3.86
CA ILE A 362 -19.14 -16.31 -5.23
C ILE A 362 -18.35 -15.44 -6.21
N VAL A 363 -18.44 -14.13 -6.05
CA VAL A 363 -17.69 -13.18 -6.90
C VAL A 363 -16.19 -13.45 -6.81
N VAL A 364 -15.62 -13.64 -5.62
CA VAL A 364 -14.20 -13.93 -5.44
C VAL A 364 -13.84 -15.31 -5.98
N LEU A 365 -14.69 -16.32 -5.79
CA LEU A 365 -14.45 -17.66 -6.33
C LEU A 365 -14.42 -17.64 -7.87
N ASN A 366 -15.34 -16.92 -8.50
CA ASN A 366 -15.36 -16.73 -9.95
C ASN A 366 -14.12 -15.94 -10.44
N LEU A 367 -13.70 -14.94 -9.69
CA LEU A 367 -12.47 -14.19 -9.98
C LEU A 367 -11.23 -15.08 -9.90
N ILE A 368 -11.14 -15.97 -8.92
CA ILE A 368 -10.07 -16.97 -8.80
C ILE A 368 -10.10 -17.90 -10.03
N GLY A 369 -11.27 -18.39 -10.42
CA GLY A 369 -11.43 -19.22 -11.62
C GLY A 369 -10.96 -18.49 -12.89
N LYS A 370 -11.37 -17.24 -13.07
CA LYS A 370 -10.93 -16.38 -14.19
C LYS A 370 -9.40 -16.18 -14.18
N THR A 371 -8.82 -16.01 -13.01
CA THR A 371 -7.37 -15.87 -12.83
C THR A 371 -6.63 -17.14 -13.25
N ILE A 372 -7.09 -18.29 -12.77
CA ILE A 372 -6.53 -19.60 -13.14
C ILE A 372 -6.62 -19.78 -14.66
N LYS A 373 -7.76 -19.51 -15.28
CA LYS A 373 -7.97 -19.62 -16.73
C LYS A 373 -7.03 -18.70 -17.50
N SER A 374 -6.85 -17.45 -17.05
CA SER A 374 -5.98 -16.47 -17.70
C SER A 374 -4.52 -16.92 -17.69
N VAL A 375 -4.02 -17.42 -16.56
CA VAL A 375 -2.65 -17.92 -16.43
C VAL A 375 -2.49 -19.25 -17.17
N PHE A 376 -3.48 -20.14 -17.10
CA PHE A 376 -3.49 -21.43 -17.81
C PHE A 376 -3.28 -21.26 -19.31
N ASN A 377 -4.02 -20.34 -19.94
CA ASN A 377 -3.96 -20.08 -21.37
C ASN A 377 -2.60 -19.48 -21.83
N LYS A 378 -1.76 -18.99 -20.91
CA LYS A 378 -0.39 -18.54 -21.19
C LYS A 378 0.62 -19.68 -21.16
N ILE A 379 0.33 -20.76 -20.44
CA ILE A 379 1.28 -21.86 -20.16
C ILE A 379 0.95 -23.10 -20.99
N PHE A 380 -0.32 -23.44 -21.13
CA PHE A 380 -0.79 -24.65 -21.76
C PHE A 380 -1.59 -24.38 -23.04
N PRO A 381 -1.74 -25.35 -23.95
CA PRO A 381 -2.50 -25.19 -25.18
C PRO A 381 -3.91 -24.67 -24.97
N VAL A 382 -4.29 -23.65 -25.73
CA VAL A 382 -5.60 -22.98 -25.59
C VAL A 382 -6.72 -23.87 -26.14
N ILE A 383 -7.63 -24.26 -25.27
CA ILE A 383 -8.72 -25.23 -25.57
C ILE A 383 -9.66 -24.72 -26.68
N SER A 384 -9.91 -23.43 -26.76
CA SER A 384 -10.77 -22.83 -27.81
C SER A 384 -10.12 -22.93 -29.21
N GLU A 385 -8.79 -22.96 -29.31
CA GLU A 385 -8.08 -23.12 -30.56
C GLU A 385 -8.06 -24.58 -31.00
N ILE A 386 -7.86 -25.51 -30.05
CA ILE A 386 -7.93 -26.96 -30.30
C ILE A 386 -9.30 -27.36 -30.83
N LYS A 387 -10.40 -26.82 -30.29
CA LYS A 387 -11.77 -27.08 -30.76
C LYS A 387 -12.02 -26.57 -32.19
N LYS A 388 -11.29 -25.60 -32.69
CA LYS A 388 -11.40 -25.07 -34.05
C LYS A 388 -10.65 -25.92 -35.08
N ASP A 389 -9.55 -26.53 -34.68
CA ASP A 389 -8.75 -27.39 -35.53
C ASP A 389 -9.20 -28.85 -35.41
N LYS A 390 -10.19 -29.24 -36.23
CA LYS A 390 -10.75 -30.62 -36.27
C LYS A 390 -9.73 -31.72 -36.65
N LYS A 391 -8.49 -31.39 -37.02
CA LYS A 391 -7.48 -32.36 -37.46
C LYS A 391 -6.42 -32.63 -36.38
N SER A 392 -6.33 -31.79 -35.33
CA SER A 392 -5.37 -32.00 -34.24
C SER A 392 -5.96 -32.95 -33.18
N GLU A 393 -5.21 -33.90 -32.72
CA GLU A 393 -5.56 -34.70 -31.55
C GLU A 393 -5.66 -33.83 -30.33
N ASN A 394 -6.71 -34.03 -29.52
CA ASN A 394 -6.87 -33.31 -28.28
C ASN A 394 -5.73 -33.69 -27.30
N PRO A 395 -4.81 -32.76 -26.96
CA PRO A 395 -3.67 -33.09 -26.11
C PRO A 395 -4.07 -33.50 -24.69
N TYR A 396 -5.31 -33.17 -24.25
CA TYR A 396 -5.88 -33.52 -22.96
C TYR A 396 -6.61 -34.90 -22.98
N ALA A 397 -6.69 -35.58 -24.13
CA ALA A 397 -7.53 -36.77 -24.32
C ALA A 397 -7.28 -37.87 -23.28
N LYS A 398 -6.00 -38.14 -22.92
CA LYS A 398 -5.63 -39.16 -21.94
C LYS A 398 -6.18 -38.87 -20.56
N ILE A 399 -6.07 -37.61 -20.12
CA ILE A 399 -6.59 -37.13 -18.82
C ILE A 399 -8.12 -37.20 -18.80
N LEU A 400 -8.79 -36.74 -19.87
CA LEU A 400 -10.24 -36.76 -19.98
C LEU A 400 -10.80 -38.19 -19.93
N LYS A 401 -10.15 -39.12 -20.62
CA LYS A 401 -10.52 -40.56 -20.63
C LYS A 401 -10.42 -41.19 -19.23
N TRP A 402 -9.51 -40.72 -18.41
CA TRP A 402 -9.40 -41.17 -17.02
C TRP A 402 -10.65 -40.75 -16.22
N PHE A 403 -11.12 -39.49 -16.39
CA PHE A 403 -12.30 -38.94 -15.71
C PHE A 403 -13.61 -39.56 -16.16
N GLU A 404 -13.69 -40.15 -17.36
CA GLU A 404 -14.89 -40.91 -17.78
C GLU A 404 -15.26 -42.05 -16.82
N LYS A 405 -14.24 -42.62 -16.13
CA LYS A 405 -14.40 -43.79 -15.24
C LYS A 405 -14.11 -43.50 -13.78
N ASN A 406 -13.47 -42.39 -13.48
CA ASN A 406 -12.93 -42.06 -12.16
C ASN A 406 -13.36 -40.68 -11.71
N LYS A 407 -13.33 -40.49 -10.39
CA LYS A 407 -13.51 -39.19 -9.73
C LYS A 407 -12.27 -38.93 -8.91
N LEU A 408 -11.89 -37.66 -8.78
CA LEU A 408 -10.78 -37.23 -7.94
C LEU A 408 -11.29 -36.26 -6.89
N ASN A 409 -11.12 -36.62 -5.62
CA ASN A 409 -11.39 -35.71 -4.49
C ASN A 409 -10.07 -35.32 -3.86
N ILE A 410 -9.76 -34.04 -3.82
CA ILE A 410 -8.56 -33.49 -3.17
C ILE A 410 -9.03 -32.77 -1.90
N ASN A 411 -8.77 -33.37 -0.75
CA ASN A 411 -9.01 -32.74 0.53
C ASN A 411 -7.86 -31.79 0.86
N ASN A 412 -8.19 -30.61 1.39
CA ASN A 412 -7.22 -29.53 1.65
C ASN A 412 -6.22 -29.89 2.76
N ASP A 413 -6.59 -30.75 3.71
CA ASP A 413 -5.81 -31.04 4.92
C ASP A 413 -5.02 -32.37 4.85
N ILE A 414 -4.98 -33.09 3.71
CA ILE A 414 -4.21 -34.32 3.57
C ILE A 414 -2.70 -34.09 3.57
N SER A 415 -1.95 -35.11 3.96
CA SER A 415 -0.48 -35.05 3.96
C SER A 415 0.11 -34.84 2.56
N ASP A 416 1.36 -34.40 2.47
CA ASP A 416 2.04 -34.20 1.18
C ASP A 416 2.25 -35.49 0.40
N LYS A 417 2.32 -36.62 1.10
CA LYS A 417 2.40 -37.93 0.48
C LYS A 417 1.07 -38.33 -0.18
N GLU A 418 -0.03 -38.27 0.59
CA GLU A 418 -1.37 -38.61 0.07
C GLU A 418 -1.75 -37.69 -1.09
N TYR A 419 -1.46 -36.39 -1.00
CA TYR A 419 -1.66 -35.44 -2.08
C TYR A 419 -0.90 -35.83 -3.35
N SER A 420 0.38 -36.23 -3.20
CA SER A 420 1.21 -36.71 -4.31
C SER A 420 0.61 -37.95 -4.96
N ASP A 421 0.23 -38.95 -4.13
CA ASP A 421 -0.33 -40.22 -4.61
C ASP A 421 -1.63 -40.03 -5.38
N LEU A 422 -2.50 -39.11 -4.89
CA LEU A 422 -3.74 -38.75 -5.58
C LEU A 422 -3.50 -38.14 -6.95
N LEU A 423 -2.58 -37.16 -7.07
CA LEU A 423 -2.29 -36.53 -8.35
C LEU A 423 -1.66 -37.51 -9.35
N VAL A 424 -0.74 -38.36 -8.90
CA VAL A 424 -0.08 -39.39 -9.74
C VAL A 424 -1.08 -40.44 -10.21
N SER A 425 -2.13 -40.73 -9.47
CA SER A 425 -3.17 -41.70 -9.87
C SER A 425 -3.94 -41.30 -11.14
N VAL A 426 -3.92 -40.01 -11.51
CA VAL A 426 -4.57 -39.49 -12.72
C VAL A 426 -3.67 -39.80 -13.94
N ASP A 427 -4.08 -40.77 -14.75
CA ASP A 427 -3.29 -41.20 -15.90
C ASP A 427 -3.06 -40.09 -16.93
N GLY A 428 -1.82 -39.92 -17.33
CA GLY A 428 -1.38 -38.92 -18.30
C GLY A 428 -1.14 -37.51 -17.69
N LEU A 429 -1.54 -37.24 -16.44
CA LEU A 429 -1.45 -35.89 -15.83
C LEU A 429 0.02 -35.47 -15.68
N GLN A 430 0.85 -36.29 -15.04
CA GLN A 430 2.26 -36.00 -14.83
C GLN A 430 3.05 -35.96 -16.15
N GLU A 431 2.77 -36.88 -17.03
CA GLU A 431 3.40 -36.94 -18.36
C GLU A 431 3.10 -35.68 -19.18
N PHE A 432 1.85 -35.22 -19.16
CA PHE A 432 1.43 -34.00 -19.85
C PHE A 432 2.21 -32.77 -19.35
N VAL A 433 2.28 -32.58 -18.02
CA VAL A 433 3.00 -31.44 -17.44
C VAL A 433 4.48 -31.49 -17.81
N LYS A 434 5.16 -32.65 -17.69
CA LYS A 434 6.58 -32.79 -18.02
C LYS A 434 6.88 -32.57 -19.51
N ASN A 435 5.96 -32.96 -20.39
CA ASN A 435 6.11 -32.75 -21.84
C ASN A 435 5.97 -31.27 -22.23
N HIS A 436 5.08 -30.53 -21.61
CA HIS A 436 4.87 -29.10 -21.89
C HIS A 436 5.86 -28.21 -21.15
N LEU A 437 6.36 -28.65 -20.00
CA LEU A 437 7.30 -27.94 -19.17
C LEU A 437 8.56 -28.77 -18.89
N PRO A 438 9.41 -29.01 -19.90
CA PRO A 438 10.54 -29.95 -19.80
C PRO A 438 11.62 -29.52 -18.79
N LYS A 439 11.63 -28.28 -18.37
CA LYS A 439 12.56 -27.71 -17.35
C LYS A 439 11.91 -27.53 -15.97
N ILE A 440 10.74 -28.14 -15.74
CA ILE A 440 10.05 -28.00 -14.45
C ILE A 440 10.87 -28.68 -13.34
N GLU A 441 11.00 -27.98 -12.20
CA GLU A 441 11.61 -28.58 -11.01
C GLU A 441 10.62 -29.55 -10.36
N GLU A 442 11.13 -30.64 -9.77
CA GLU A 442 10.28 -31.67 -9.15
C GLU A 442 9.41 -31.13 -8.02
N LYS A 443 9.89 -30.12 -7.31
CA LYS A 443 9.13 -29.44 -6.25
C LYS A 443 7.94 -28.61 -6.76
N ASP A 444 7.97 -28.16 -8.02
CA ASP A 444 6.87 -27.43 -8.66
C ASP A 444 5.85 -28.35 -9.32
N LEU A 445 6.25 -29.58 -9.64
CA LEU A 445 5.47 -30.50 -10.47
C LEU A 445 4.05 -30.72 -9.95
N LYS A 446 3.90 -30.97 -8.65
CA LYS A 446 2.61 -31.24 -8.03
C LYS A 446 1.65 -30.05 -8.13
N PHE A 447 2.17 -28.84 -7.92
CA PHE A 447 1.38 -27.63 -8.11
C PHE A 447 0.87 -27.50 -9.54
N TYR A 448 1.73 -27.72 -10.54
CA TYR A 448 1.34 -27.67 -11.95
C TYR A 448 0.36 -28.80 -12.35
N MET A 449 0.44 -29.96 -11.72
CA MET A 449 -0.52 -31.03 -11.95
C MET A 449 -1.92 -30.63 -11.46
N GLU A 450 -2.05 -30.12 -10.24
CA GLU A 450 -3.33 -29.62 -9.71
C GLU A 450 -3.80 -28.38 -10.50
N PHE A 451 -2.91 -27.47 -10.86
CA PHE A 451 -3.21 -26.29 -11.68
C PHE A 451 -3.76 -26.69 -13.06
N LEU A 452 -3.22 -27.72 -13.67
CA LEU A 452 -3.73 -28.26 -14.93
C LEU A 452 -5.18 -28.75 -14.79
N LEU A 453 -5.51 -29.50 -13.73
CA LEU A 453 -6.87 -29.98 -13.48
C LEU A 453 -7.87 -28.81 -13.32
N HIS A 454 -7.50 -27.81 -12.56
CA HIS A 454 -8.31 -26.59 -12.42
C HIS A 454 -8.44 -25.85 -13.75
N GLY A 455 -7.37 -25.71 -14.51
CA GLY A 455 -7.38 -25.02 -15.81
C GLY A 455 -8.27 -25.69 -16.84
N ILE A 456 -8.25 -27.01 -16.96
CA ILE A 456 -9.17 -27.74 -17.86
C ILE A 456 -10.61 -27.67 -17.38
N SER A 457 -10.85 -27.62 -16.07
CA SER A 457 -12.17 -27.41 -15.51
C SER A 457 -12.71 -26.00 -15.82
N GLU A 458 -11.92 -24.93 -15.66
CA GLU A 458 -12.31 -23.57 -16.01
C GLU A 458 -12.57 -23.38 -17.51
N ASN A 459 -12.06 -24.28 -18.33
CA ASN A 459 -12.34 -24.34 -19.76
C ASN A 459 -13.44 -25.34 -20.14
N SER A 460 -14.21 -25.83 -19.16
CA SER A 460 -15.37 -26.73 -19.35
C SER A 460 -15.01 -28.01 -20.09
N LEU A 461 -13.91 -28.67 -19.71
CA LEU A 461 -13.59 -30.04 -20.16
C LEU A 461 -13.90 -31.08 -19.10
N ILE A 462 -13.79 -30.74 -17.82
CA ILE A 462 -14.23 -31.53 -16.68
C ILE A 462 -15.03 -30.65 -15.73
N SER A 463 -15.90 -31.26 -14.93
CA SER A 463 -16.63 -30.57 -13.87
C SER A 463 -15.82 -30.51 -12.59
N LYS A 464 -15.90 -29.38 -11.84
CA LYS A 464 -15.39 -29.29 -10.50
C LYS A 464 -16.44 -28.74 -9.54
N LYS A 465 -16.39 -29.23 -8.31
CA LYS A 465 -17.26 -28.74 -7.23
C LYS A 465 -16.43 -28.51 -5.98
N TYR A 466 -16.51 -27.30 -5.43
CA TYR A 466 -15.92 -26.99 -4.14
C TYR A 466 -16.85 -27.41 -3.02
N THR A 467 -16.30 -28.08 -2.01
CA THR A 467 -16.92 -28.31 -0.72
C THR A 467 -16.22 -27.47 0.35
N SER A 468 -16.63 -27.55 1.59
CA SER A 468 -15.99 -26.82 2.69
C SER A 468 -14.52 -27.21 2.92
N THR A 469 -14.12 -28.42 2.55
CA THR A 469 -12.80 -28.99 2.86
C THR A 469 -12.08 -29.65 1.69
N SER A 470 -12.74 -29.74 0.51
CA SER A 470 -12.17 -30.44 -0.64
C SER A 470 -12.64 -29.87 -1.97
N VAL A 471 -11.95 -30.29 -3.03
CA VAL A 471 -12.35 -30.07 -4.42
C VAL A 471 -12.60 -31.41 -5.09
N ASP A 472 -13.79 -31.57 -5.66
CA ASP A 472 -14.19 -32.76 -6.41
C ASP A 472 -14.08 -32.49 -7.91
N PHE A 473 -13.35 -33.35 -8.63
CA PHE A 473 -13.27 -33.34 -10.09
C PHE A 473 -13.96 -34.59 -10.66
N LYS A 474 -14.77 -34.43 -11.70
CA LYS A 474 -15.48 -35.52 -12.38
C LYS A 474 -15.78 -35.16 -13.83
N ASP A 475 -16.21 -36.16 -14.60
CA ASP A 475 -16.65 -35.94 -15.97
C ASP A 475 -17.85 -35.00 -16.03
N LEU A 476 -17.90 -34.14 -17.05
CA LEU A 476 -19.01 -33.22 -17.30
C LEU A 476 -20.34 -33.90 -17.48
N ILE A 477 -20.40 -35.03 -18.20
CA ILE A 477 -21.63 -35.75 -18.53
C ILE A 477 -22.24 -36.36 -17.27
N SER A 478 -21.40 -36.92 -16.40
CA SER A 478 -21.87 -37.51 -15.13
C SER A 478 -22.46 -36.50 -14.15
N ASP A 479 -22.09 -35.22 -14.28
CA ASP A 479 -22.62 -34.13 -13.44
C ASP A 479 -24.01 -33.67 -13.88
N ILE A 480 -24.25 -33.59 -15.19
CA ILE A 480 -25.57 -33.24 -15.77
C ILE A 480 -26.63 -34.27 -15.36
N PHE A 481 -26.32 -35.55 -15.49
CA PHE A 481 -27.26 -36.62 -15.07
C PHE A 481 -27.50 -36.71 -13.56
N SER A 482 -26.53 -36.27 -12.74
CA SER A 482 -26.72 -36.22 -11.27
C SER A 482 -27.50 -34.99 -10.78
N ALA A 483 -27.58 -33.94 -11.59
CA ALA A 483 -28.35 -32.71 -11.30
C ALA A 483 -29.84 -32.87 -11.67
N GLU A 484 -30.20 -33.72 -12.66
CA GLU A 484 -31.58 -34.02 -13.05
C GLU A 484 -32.28 -34.99 -12.09
N GLN A 485 -31.58 -35.63 -11.16
CA GLN A 485 -32.15 -36.56 -10.17
C GLN A 485 -32.38 -35.93 -8.77
N LYS A 486 -32.18 -34.65 -8.62
CA LYS A 486 -32.49 -33.86 -7.42
C LYS A 486 -33.56 -32.81 -7.70
#